data_8b4d67771fd6590dcb783a5bdcc34b5f
#
_entry.id   8b4d67771fd6590dcb783a5bdcc34b5f
#
_cell.length_a   1.000
_cell.length_b   1.000
_cell.length_c   1.000
_cell.angle_alpha   90.00
_cell.angle_beta   90.00
_cell.angle_gamma   90.00
#
_symmetry.space_group_name_H-M   'P 1'
#
loop_
_entity.id
_entity.type
_entity.pdbx_description
1 polymer ?
#
loop_
_entity_poly.entity_id
_entity_poly.type
_entity_poly.pdbx_seq_one_letter_code
_entity_poly.pdbx_strand_id
1 'polypeptide(L)'
;MDDAPVNYIRESTREILKLNRRSHRNEVSDLQRSIKDLRVSPENILSIVQNLKSKSHVTVENLLLLKNALIDDEKNIEVLLKCYGALRGLVRELTGNNVTKQCAAAGCCCNLALGDSRACMAIAKAAGPYLTVLLDNPITELAMTCAWTLGNLAGSGSKVCDILVAQGAVAKLCNMLQIHNENIQDAAVYALLHFAYQMEDDFRPEYLQKVLIALSKLEVNATTSRLSFTLSCHVDFKDNMPEELIDKMLATLKLTVKIHSEKCVQSQCNCELLYAIRTLANMDVEVYDIILNYLIQNNLGQVLLEVLNKDSGAVNESLLWLLGNLYNYSPSNDFFVHLSSL
;
A
#
# COMPACT_ATOMS: atom_id res chain seq x y z
N MET A 1 -13.60 -11.41 -23.78
CA MET A 1 -14.29 -11.19 -22.50
C MET A 1 -14.22 -9.72 -22.19
N ASP A 2 -15.30 -9.18 -21.68
CA ASP A 2 -15.40 -7.72 -21.47
C ASP A 2 -14.58 -7.34 -20.22
N ASP A 3 -13.46 -6.62 -20.39
CA ASP A 3 -12.56 -6.20 -19.29
C ASP A 3 -13.17 -5.10 -18.39
N ALA A 4 -14.41 -4.71 -18.67
CA ALA A 4 -15.08 -3.61 -18.00
C ALA A 4 -15.20 -3.78 -16.45
N PRO A 5 -15.56 -4.96 -15.88
CA PRO A 5 -15.63 -5.13 -14.43
C PRO A 5 -14.26 -5.04 -13.75
N VAL A 6 -13.23 -5.61 -14.37
CA VAL A 6 -11.84 -5.57 -13.84
C VAL A 6 -11.31 -4.15 -13.87
N ASN A 7 -11.54 -3.41 -14.96
CA ASN A 7 -11.13 -2.01 -15.07
C ASN A 7 -11.85 -1.11 -14.07
N TYR A 8 -13.16 -1.30 -13.87
CA TYR A 8 -13.93 -0.57 -12.85
C TYR A 8 -13.38 -0.83 -11.44
N ILE A 9 -13.08 -2.08 -11.12
CA ILE A 9 -12.53 -2.46 -9.81
C ILE A 9 -11.10 -1.91 -9.66
N ARG A 10 -10.28 -1.93 -10.72
CA ARG A 10 -8.96 -1.28 -10.74
C ARG A 10 -9.05 0.23 -10.49
N GLU A 11 -9.97 0.93 -11.15
CA GLU A 11 -10.16 2.37 -10.95
C GLU A 11 -10.68 2.71 -9.54
N SER A 12 -11.62 1.93 -9.02
CA SER A 12 -12.08 2.06 -7.64
C SER A 12 -10.94 1.85 -6.63
N THR A 13 -10.05 0.89 -6.88
CA THR A 13 -8.86 0.67 -6.06
C THR A 13 -7.90 1.87 -6.15
N ARG A 14 -7.77 2.48 -7.33
CA ARG A 14 -7.00 3.73 -7.55
C ARG A 14 -7.44 4.87 -6.64
N GLU A 15 -8.71 5.13 -6.62
CA GLU A 15 -9.28 6.18 -5.78
C GLU A 15 -9.05 5.92 -4.29
N ILE A 16 -9.23 4.66 -3.86
CA ILE A 16 -9.00 4.24 -2.48
C ILE A 16 -7.54 4.39 -2.09
N LEU A 17 -6.59 4.07 -2.97
CA LEU A 17 -5.15 4.27 -2.70
C LEU A 17 -4.80 5.75 -2.55
N LYS A 18 -5.40 6.63 -3.37
CA LYS A 18 -5.23 8.09 -3.23
C LYS A 18 -5.79 8.61 -1.91
N LEU A 19 -6.97 8.11 -1.51
CA LEU A 19 -7.60 8.46 -0.24
C LEU A 19 -6.78 7.93 0.95
N ASN A 20 -6.29 6.70 0.89
CA ASN A 20 -5.48 6.12 1.96
C ASN A 20 -4.13 6.82 2.13
N ARG A 21 -3.53 7.29 1.05
CA ARG A 21 -2.32 8.12 1.11
C ARG A 21 -2.56 9.36 1.99
N ARG A 22 -3.74 9.99 1.88
CA ARG A 22 -4.14 11.14 2.71
C ARG A 22 -4.53 10.71 4.13
N SER A 23 -5.24 9.60 4.27
CA SER A 23 -5.66 9.07 5.58
C SER A 23 -4.47 8.63 6.41
N HIS A 24 -3.56 7.84 5.84
CA HIS A 24 -2.32 7.42 6.52
C HIS A 24 -1.46 8.61 6.94
N ARG A 25 -1.36 9.65 6.09
CA ARG A 25 -0.78 10.94 6.45
C ARG A 25 -1.43 11.52 7.71
N ASN A 26 -2.76 11.52 7.78
CA ASN A 26 -3.49 12.10 8.91
C ASN A 26 -3.33 11.25 10.17
N GLU A 27 -3.40 9.94 10.08
CA GLU A 27 -3.22 9.01 11.21
C GLU A 27 -1.82 9.10 11.82
N VAL A 28 -0.77 9.11 10.99
CA VAL A 28 0.61 9.30 11.45
C VAL A 28 0.81 10.68 12.04
N SER A 29 0.16 11.71 11.47
CA SER A 29 0.16 13.06 12.01
C SER A 29 -0.54 13.13 13.37
N ASP A 30 -1.69 12.48 13.52
CA ASP A 30 -2.48 12.50 14.76
C ASP A 30 -1.79 11.73 15.91
N LEU A 31 -1.14 10.61 15.62
CA LEU A 31 -0.28 9.90 16.57
C LEU A 31 0.91 10.76 17.05
N GLN A 32 1.42 11.65 16.19
CA GLN A 32 2.52 12.56 16.54
C GLN A 32 2.05 13.90 17.12
N ARG A 33 0.81 14.32 16.87
CA ARG A 33 0.19 15.52 17.46
C ARG A 33 -0.06 15.41 18.96
N SER A 34 -0.08 14.19 19.53
CA SER A 34 -0.09 14.02 20.97
C SER A 34 1.16 14.62 21.65
N ILE A 35 2.16 15.02 20.87
CA ILE A 35 3.35 15.75 21.31
C ILE A 35 3.20 17.22 20.92
N LYS A 36 2.50 17.99 21.78
CA LYS A 36 2.43 19.46 21.87
C LYS A 36 2.22 20.27 20.57
N ASP A 37 1.21 21.14 20.60
CA ASP A 37 0.92 22.30 19.76
C ASP A 37 2.14 23.21 19.48
N LEU A 38 3.12 22.75 18.73
CA LEU A 38 4.18 23.60 18.19
C LEU A 38 3.76 24.02 16.78
N ARG A 39 2.83 24.99 16.71
CA ARG A 39 2.64 25.74 15.46
C ARG A 39 3.95 26.43 15.13
N VAL A 40 4.62 25.92 14.09
CA VAL A 40 5.89 26.52 13.63
C VAL A 40 5.56 27.81 12.88
N SER A 41 6.11 28.94 13.34
CA SER A 41 5.90 30.19 12.62
C SER A 41 6.52 30.15 11.20
N PRO A 42 5.94 30.83 10.21
CA PRO A 42 6.52 30.90 8.86
C PRO A 42 7.98 31.40 8.83
N GLU A 43 8.33 32.32 9.74
CA GLU A 43 9.70 32.84 9.87
C GLU A 43 10.68 31.73 10.30
N ASN A 44 10.27 30.87 11.23
CA ASN A 44 11.10 29.76 11.68
C ASN A 44 11.33 28.74 10.53
N ILE A 45 10.31 28.46 9.74
CA ILE A 45 10.44 27.58 8.57
C ILE A 45 11.42 28.17 7.56
N LEU A 46 11.27 29.45 7.24
CA LEU A 46 12.20 30.14 6.34
C LEU A 46 13.64 30.11 6.86
N SER A 47 13.84 30.32 8.16
CA SER A 47 15.15 30.23 8.79
C SER A 47 15.76 28.84 8.65
N ILE A 48 15.00 27.78 8.95
CA ILE A 48 15.47 26.39 8.80
C ILE A 48 15.83 26.07 7.35
N VAL A 49 14.99 26.47 6.40
CA VAL A 49 15.21 26.27 4.97
C VAL A 49 16.45 27.02 4.47
N GLN A 50 16.69 28.24 4.97
CA GLN A 50 17.91 29.00 4.69
C GLN A 50 19.17 28.33 5.28
N ASN A 51 19.10 27.77 6.48
CA ASN A 51 20.18 27.04 7.11
C ASN A 51 20.54 25.77 6.31
N LEU A 52 19.54 25.04 5.81
CA LEU A 52 19.76 23.91 4.89
C LEU A 52 20.50 24.35 3.62
N LYS A 53 20.12 25.46 3.02
CA LYS A 53 20.72 26.02 1.81
C LYS A 53 22.18 26.45 2.06
N SER A 54 22.42 27.20 3.11
CA SER A 54 23.73 27.83 3.39
C SER A 54 24.77 26.88 3.98
N LYS A 55 24.43 25.61 4.19
CA LYS A 55 25.23 24.61 4.92
C LYS A 55 25.56 25.02 6.36
N SER A 56 24.73 25.89 6.93
CA SER A 56 24.82 26.24 8.35
C SER A 56 24.45 25.04 9.22
N HIS A 57 24.77 25.12 10.50
CA HIS A 57 24.45 24.06 11.42
C HIS A 57 22.93 23.89 11.56
N VAL A 58 22.42 22.75 11.11
CA VAL A 58 21.01 22.33 11.27
C VAL A 58 20.94 21.34 12.42
N THR A 59 20.13 21.60 13.42
CA THR A 59 19.92 20.71 14.58
C THR A 59 18.89 19.65 14.28
N VAL A 60 18.82 18.59 15.10
CA VAL A 60 17.74 17.60 15.05
C VAL A 60 16.39 18.26 15.26
N GLU A 61 16.31 19.19 16.22
CA GLU A 61 15.10 19.95 16.53
C GLU A 61 14.61 20.75 15.33
N ASN A 62 15.51 21.42 14.59
CA ASN A 62 15.16 22.08 13.34
C ASN A 62 14.53 21.15 12.31
N LEU A 63 15.08 19.94 12.15
CA LEU A 63 14.53 18.95 11.21
C LEU A 63 13.19 18.39 11.67
N LEU A 64 12.98 18.18 12.97
CA LEU A 64 11.70 17.76 13.53
C LEU A 64 10.62 18.84 13.38
N LEU A 65 10.97 20.11 13.63
CA LEU A 65 10.07 21.24 13.40
C LEU A 65 9.70 21.33 11.91
N LEU A 66 10.68 21.21 11.02
CA LEU A 66 10.44 21.20 9.57
C LEU A 66 9.54 20.03 9.16
N LYS A 67 9.81 18.80 9.66
CA LYS A 67 8.99 17.62 9.41
C LYS A 67 7.52 17.89 9.75
N ASN A 68 7.24 18.44 10.93
CA ASN A 68 5.89 18.74 11.37
C ASN A 68 5.24 19.86 10.51
N ALA A 69 5.97 20.92 10.22
CA ALA A 69 5.49 22.01 9.38
C ALA A 69 5.10 21.55 7.96
N LEU A 70 5.82 20.58 7.40
CA LEU A 70 5.53 20.01 6.07
C LEU A 70 4.23 19.21 6.01
N ILE A 71 3.76 18.68 7.15
CA ILE A 71 2.45 18.04 7.26
C ILE A 71 1.34 19.08 7.45
N ASP A 72 1.58 20.10 8.26
CA ASP A 72 0.55 21.05 8.67
C ASP A 72 0.04 21.91 7.50
N ASP A 73 0.93 22.34 6.60
CA ASP A 73 0.54 23.15 5.43
C ASP A 73 1.37 22.77 4.19
N GLU A 74 0.69 22.40 3.10
CA GLU A 74 1.31 22.11 1.81
C GLU A 74 2.15 23.28 1.26
N LYS A 75 1.82 24.52 1.63
CA LYS A 75 2.62 25.70 1.24
C LYS A 75 4.06 25.61 1.74
N ASN A 76 4.30 24.93 2.85
CA ASN A 76 5.65 24.74 3.38
C ASN A 76 6.50 23.85 2.48
N ILE A 77 5.88 22.92 1.75
CA ILE A 77 6.56 22.10 0.72
C ILE A 77 7.06 23.02 -0.40
N GLU A 78 6.23 23.94 -0.87
CA GLU A 78 6.64 24.91 -1.88
C GLU A 78 7.75 25.86 -1.39
N VAL A 79 7.69 26.32 -0.13
CA VAL A 79 8.73 27.18 0.47
C VAL A 79 10.08 26.48 0.41
N LEU A 80 10.15 25.21 0.80
CA LEU A 80 11.39 24.44 0.74
C LEU A 80 11.89 24.26 -0.69
N LEU A 81 11.02 23.86 -1.61
CA LEU A 81 11.40 23.58 -2.99
C LEU A 81 11.77 24.83 -3.80
N LYS A 82 11.14 25.98 -3.53
CA LYS A 82 11.49 27.27 -4.14
C LYS A 82 12.84 27.80 -3.64
N CYS A 83 13.30 27.38 -2.47
CA CYS A 83 14.61 27.76 -1.96
C CYS A 83 15.70 26.90 -2.60
N TYR A 84 16.29 27.40 -3.68
CA TYR A 84 17.36 26.68 -4.40
C TYR A 84 18.48 26.24 -3.47
N GLY A 85 18.77 24.93 -3.45
CA GLY A 85 19.79 24.31 -2.61
C GLY A 85 19.29 23.74 -1.27
N ALA A 86 18.08 24.09 -0.79
CA ALA A 86 17.53 23.56 0.46
C ALA A 86 17.31 22.05 0.41
N LEU A 87 16.72 21.53 -0.67
CA LEU A 87 16.52 20.10 -0.86
C LEU A 87 17.88 19.35 -0.86
N ARG A 88 18.93 19.91 -1.50
CA ARG A 88 20.27 19.34 -1.43
C ARG A 88 20.82 19.38 0.01
N GLY A 89 20.50 20.41 0.76
CA GLY A 89 20.83 20.50 2.19
C GLY A 89 20.14 19.40 2.99
N LEU A 90 18.88 19.13 2.74
CA LEU A 90 18.15 18.05 3.39
C LEU A 90 18.73 16.67 3.04
N VAL A 91 19.09 16.43 1.78
CA VAL A 91 19.77 15.19 1.35
C VAL A 91 21.12 15.02 2.06
N ARG A 92 21.86 16.11 2.29
CA ARG A 92 23.11 16.06 3.06
C ARG A 92 22.86 15.59 4.51
N GLU A 93 21.82 16.05 5.17
CA GLU A 93 21.46 15.57 6.52
C GLU A 93 21.00 14.10 6.50
N LEU A 94 20.27 13.68 5.45
CA LEU A 94 19.84 12.30 5.23
C LEU A 94 21.04 11.34 5.06
N THR A 95 22.13 11.81 4.45
CA THR A 95 23.34 11.02 4.14
C THR A 95 24.49 11.25 5.11
N GLY A 96 24.28 12.07 6.14
CA GLY A 96 25.29 12.37 7.15
C GLY A 96 25.52 11.21 8.13
N ASN A 97 26.47 11.35 9.04
CA ASN A 97 26.83 10.31 10.00
C ASN A 97 25.99 10.31 11.29
N ASN A 98 25.10 11.28 11.46
CA ASN A 98 24.27 11.39 12.65
C ASN A 98 22.92 10.71 12.40
N VAL A 99 22.71 9.57 13.01
CA VAL A 99 21.50 8.73 12.85
C VAL A 99 20.21 9.48 13.17
N THR A 100 20.18 10.25 14.25
CA THR A 100 18.99 11.01 14.65
C THR A 100 18.62 12.06 13.60
N LYS A 101 19.63 12.71 13.01
CA LYS A 101 19.42 13.62 11.88
C LYS A 101 18.96 12.89 10.61
N GLN A 102 19.53 11.71 10.34
CA GLN A 102 19.09 10.88 9.21
C GLN A 102 17.60 10.53 9.34
N CYS A 103 17.16 10.04 10.50
CA CYS A 103 15.74 9.72 10.75
C CYS A 103 14.85 10.95 10.59
N ALA A 104 15.25 12.09 11.17
CA ALA A 104 14.50 13.33 11.03
C ALA A 104 14.43 13.83 9.57
N ALA A 105 15.52 13.75 8.83
CA ALA A 105 15.60 14.10 7.42
C ALA A 105 14.77 13.15 6.53
N ALA A 106 14.81 11.85 6.81
CA ALA A 106 13.95 10.86 6.14
C ALA A 106 12.47 11.18 6.38
N GLY A 107 12.09 11.54 7.61
CA GLY A 107 10.74 12.01 7.93
C GLY A 107 10.33 13.27 7.16
N CYS A 108 11.24 14.23 6.99
CA CYS A 108 11.00 15.39 6.12
C CYS A 108 10.76 14.95 4.66
N CYS A 109 11.56 14.02 4.13
CA CYS A 109 11.37 13.48 2.78
C CYS A 109 10.03 12.77 2.63
N CYS A 110 9.60 12.01 3.67
CA CYS A 110 8.33 11.32 3.68
C CYS A 110 7.15 12.30 3.56
N ASN A 111 7.20 13.42 4.29
CA ASN A 111 6.17 14.44 4.25
C ASN A 111 6.21 15.26 2.95
N LEU A 112 7.40 15.56 2.44
CA LEU A 112 7.58 16.18 1.11
C LEU A 112 7.00 15.32 -0.01
N ALA A 113 7.10 13.98 0.10
CA ALA A 113 6.55 13.03 -0.86
C ALA A 113 5.01 13.03 -0.93
N LEU A 114 4.33 13.76 -0.04
CA LEU A 114 2.88 13.99 -0.05
C LEU A 114 2.49 15.23 -0.87
N GLY A 115 3.46 15.98 -1.36
CA GLY A 115 3.24 17.15 -2.22
C GLY A 115 2.73 16.79 -3.61
N ASP A 116 2.67 17.80 -4.49
CA ASP A 116 2.26 17.63 -5.87
C ASP A 116 3.25 16.79 -6.69
N SER A 117 2.91 16.50 -7.94
CA SER A 117 3.76 15.70 -8.83
C SER A 117 5.13 16.33 -9.09
N ARG A 118 5.25 17.67 -9.06
CA ARG A 118 6.55 18.36 -9.24
C ARG A 118 7.43 18.17 -8.01
N ALA A 119 6.85 18.27 -6.83
CA ALA A 119 7.53 18.00 -5.56
C ALA A 119 8.06 16.57 -5.53
N CYS A 120 7.18 15.61 -5.79
CA CYS A 120 7.54 14.19 -5.82
C CYS A 120 8.66 13.90 -6.84
N MET A 121 8.60 14.49 -8.04
CA MET A 121 9.63 14.36 -9.06
C MET A 121 10.99 14.93 -8.60
N ALA A 122 10.99 16.09 -7.96
CA ALA A 122 12.21 16.70 -7.45
C ALA A 122 12.85 15.83 -6.35
N ILE A 123 12.04 15.30 -5.45
CA ILE A 123 12.49 14.46 -4.33
C ILE A 123 13.00 13.10 -4.84
N ALA A 124 12.28 12.45 -5.75
CA ALA A 124 12.69 11.18 -6.34
C ALA A 124 14.05 11.29 -7.04
N LYS A 125 14.31 12.39 -7.74
CA LYS A 125 15.61 12.64 -8.38
C LYS A 125 16.73 12.97 -7.38
N ALA A 126 16.43 13.73 -6.32
CA ALA A 126 17.45 14.22 -5.40
C ALA A 126 17.73 13.24 -4.24
N ALA A 127 16.70 12.65 -3.66
CA ALA A 127 16.79 11.81 -2.48
C ALA A 127 16.57 10.32 -2.78
N GLY A 128 15.87 9.98 -3.87
CA GLY A 128 15.49 8.59 -4.21
C GLY A 128 16.63 7.59 -4.14
N PRO A 129 17.80 7.81 -4.75
CA PRO A 129 18.91 6.86 -4.67
C PRO A 129 19.38 6.59 -3.23
N TYR A 130 19.40 7.61 -2.39
CA TYR A 130 19.81 7.50 -0.99
C TYR A 130 18.75 6.80 -0.14
N LEU A 131 17.47 7.14 -0.33
CA LEU A 131 16.36 6.45 0.31
C LEU A 131 16.36 4.97 -0.03
N THR A 132 16.63 4.62 -1.29
CA THR A 132 16.75 3.24 -1.75
C THR A 132 17.89 2.50 -1.08
N VAL A 133 19.06 3.13 -0.92
CA VAL A 133 20.21 2.52 -0.20
C VAL A 133 19.89 2.34 1.28
N LEU A 134 19.20 3.28 1.89
CA LEU A 134 18.84 3.27 3.31
C LEU A 134 17.77 2.21 3.67
N LEU A 135 17.12 1.55 2.71
CA LEU A 135 16.26 0.39 2.97
C LEU A 135 17.00 -0.77 3.64
N ASP A 136 18.32 -0.90 3.39
CA ASP A 136 19.16 -1.92 4.03
C ASP A 136 19.75 -1.45 5.37
N ASN A 137 19.32 -0.31 5.89
CA ASN A 137 19.86 0.23 7.14
C ASN A 137 19.44 -0.63 8.34
N PRO A 138 20.35 -0.95 9.28
CA PRO A 138 20.02 -1.75 10.47
C PRO A 138 19.04 -1.04 11.43
N ILE A 139 18.87 0.26 11.28
CA ILE A 139 17.94 1.04 12.11
C ILE A 139 16.55 0.93 11.51
N THR A 140 15.72 0.13 12.15
CA THR A 140 14.35 -0.19 11.72
C THR A 140 13.52 1.05 11.38
N GLU A 141 13.51 2.06 12.25
CA GLU A 141 12.75 3.31 12.04
C GLU A 141 13.18 4.02 10.75
N LEU A 142 14.48 4.08 10.47
CA LEU A 142 15.01 4.73 9.28
C LEU A 142 14.62 3.95 8.01
N ALA A 143 14.80 2.63 8.02
CA ALA A 143 14.45 1.77 6.89
C ALA A 143 12.95 1.84 6.57
N MET A 144 12.08 1.77 7.58
CA MET A 144 10.63 1.92 7.44
C MET A 144 10.24 3.28 6.87
N THR A 145 10.79 4.36 7.41
CA THR A 145 10.50 5.72 6.93
C THR A 145 10.92 5.89 5.47
N CYS A 146 12.06 5.31 5.08
CA CYS A 146 12.51 5.30 3.68
C CYS A 146 11.54 4.50 2.79
N ALA A 147 11.06 3.33 3.23
CA ALA A 147 10.09 2.54 2.49
C ALA A 147 8.77 3.31 2.29
N TRP A 148 8.21 3.90 3.33
CA TRP A 148 7.02 4.76 3.23
C TRP A 148 7.24 5.95 2.30
N THR A 149 8.40 6.58 2.35
CA THR A 149 8.76 7.69 1.44
C THR A 149 8.73 7.23 -0.01
N LEU A 150 9.36 6.08 -0.32
CA LEU A 150 9.39 5.53 -1.67
C LEU A 150 8.00 5.13 -2.15
N GLY A 151 7.16 4.56 -1.28
CA GLY A 151 5.75 4.27 -1.58
C GLY A 151 4.95 5.54 -1.91
N ASN A 152 5.07 6.58 -1.07
CA ASN A 152 4.43 7.87 -1.31
C ASN A 152 4.86 8.50 -2.64
N LEU A 153 6.15 8.43 -2.95
CA LEU A 153 6.70 8.93 -4.22
C LEU A 153 6.16 8.12 -5.40
N ALA A 154 6.23 6.79 -5.34
CA ALA A 154 5.71 5.91 -6.40
C ALA A 154 4.22 6.18 -6.66
N GLY A 155 3.42 6.32 -5.60
CA GLY A 155 1.98 6.64 -5.69
C GLY A 155 1.66 8.00 -6.29
N SER A 156 2.64 8.88 -6.53
CA SER A 156 2.40 10.19 -7.16
C SER A 156 2.20 10.11 -8.68
N GLY A 157 2.63 9.04 -9.34
CA GLY A 157 2.43 8.80 -10.77
C GLY A 157 3.54 7.97 -11.41
N SER A 158 3.24 7.41 -12.58
CA SER A 158 4.12 6.48 -13.32
C SER A 158 5.53 7.04 -13.55
N LYS A 159 5.66 8.29 -13.99
CA LYS A 159 6.99 8.91 -14.26
C LYS A 159 7.90 8.95 -13.03
N VAL A 160 7.34 9.15 -11.84
CA VAL A 160 8.12 9.12 -10.59
C VAL A 160 8.44 7.68 -10.23
N CYS A 161 7.48 6.77 -10.40
CA CYS A 161 7.66 5.35 -10.21
C CYS A 161 8.82 4.81 -11.06
N ASP A 162 8.86 5.12 -12.37
CA ASP A 162 9.90 4.69 -13.30
C ASP A 162 11.32 5.09 -12.83
N ILE A 163 11.45 6.32 -12.31
CA ILE A 163 12.73 6.78 -11.76
C ILE A 163 13.15 5.94 -10.56
N LEU A 164 12.24 5.63 -9.65
CA LEU A 164 12.53 4.84 -8.46
C LEU A 164 12.81 3.37 -8.80
N VAL A 165 12.10 2.81 -9.79
CA VAL A 165 12.38 1.47 -10.34
C VAL A 165 13.78 1.41 -10.92
N ALA A 166 14.18 2.40 -11.73
CA ALA A 166 15.53 2.50 -12.28
C ALA A 166 16.62 2.65 -11.21
N GLN A 167 16.27 3.20 -10.03
CA GLN A 167 17.14 3.29 -8.85
C GLN A 167 17.19 1.99 -8.03
N GLY A 168 16.45 0.95 -8.42
CA GLY A 168 16.46 -0.36 -7.76
C GLY A 168 15.57 -0.48 -6.52
N ALA A 169 14.62 0.42 -6.32
CA ALA A 169 13.75 0.45 -5.14
C ALA A 169 12.96 -0.85 -4.97
N VAL A 170 12.36 -1.38 -6.04
CA VAL A 170 11.51 -2.59 -5.98
C VAL A 170 12.31 -3.80 -5.50
N ALA A 171 13.52 -4.01 -6.02
CA ALA A 171 14.37 -5.13 -5.61
C ALA A 171 14.67 -5.11 -4.11
N LYS A 172 14.97 -3.93 -3.56
CA LYS A 172 15.26 -3.77 -2.13
C LYS A 172 14.02 -3.90 -1.26
N LEU A 173 12.87 -3.38 -1.69
CA LEU A 173 11.60 -3.58 -1.01
C LEU A 173 11.21 -5.07 -0.96
N CYS A 174 11.44 -5.83 -2.03
CA CYS A 174 11.24 -7.28 -2.02
C CYS A 174 12.18 -7.99 -1.03
N ASN A 175 13.41 -7.50 -0.85
CA ASN A 175 14.32 -8.06 0.15
C ASN A 175 13.87 -7.74 1.58
N MET A 176 13.26 -6.57 1.83
CA MET A 176 12.70 -6.23 3.15
C MET A 176 11.59 -7.19 3.59
N LEU A 177 10.83 -7.78 2.66
CA LEU A 177 9.81 -8.80 2.99
C LEU A 177 10.40 -10.08 3.61
N GLN A 178 11.69 -10.34 3.41
CA GLN A 178 12.39 -11.52 3.97
C GLN A 178 12.95 -11.27 5.38
N ILE A 179 12.88 -10.05 5.88
CA ILE A 179 13.35 -9.67 7.21
C ILE A 179 12.28 -10.08 8.22
N HIS A 180 12.64 -10.87 9.24
CA HIS A 180 11.73 -11.28 10.31
C HIS A 180 11.44 -10.12 11.28
N ASN A 181 10.71 -9.11 10.78
CA ASN A 181 10.25 -7.97 11.54
C ASN A 181 8.96 -7.43 10.88
N GLU A 182 7.83 -7.59 11.55
CA GLU A 182 6.50 -7.22 11.05
C GLU A 182 6.43 -5.77 10.59
N ASN A 183 6.98 -4.85 11.37
CA ASN A 183 6.95 -3.42 11.02
C ASN A 183 7.71 -3.12 9.72
N ILE A 184 8.85 -3.80 9.50
CA ILE A 184 9.64 -3.68 8.25
C ILE A 184 8.84 -4.28 7.09
N GLN A 185 8.23 -5.44 7.30
CA GLN A 185 7.42 -6.10 6.28
C GLN A 185 6.20 -5.27 5.90
N ASP A 186 5.48 -4.70 6.87
CA ASP A 186 4.34 -3.81 6.63
C ASP A 186 4.73 -2.56 5.84
N ALA A 187 5.86 -1.94 6.17
CA ALA A 187 6.37 -0.79 5.44
C ALA A 187 6.74 -1.16 3.98
N ALA A 188 7.31 -2.35 3.77
CA ALA A 188 7.63 -2.85 2.44
C ALA A 188 6.35 -3.17 1.64
N VAL A 189 5.36 -3.83 2.25
CA VAL A 189 4.04 -4.12 1.64
C VAL A 189 3.35 -2.82 1.24
N TYR A 190 3.33 -1.82 2.12
CA TYR A 190 2.79 -0.50 1.81
C TYR A 190 3.43 0.12 0.56
N ALA A 191 4.76 0.13 0.51
CA ALA A 191 5.48 0.68 -0.63
C ALA A 191 5.21 -0.12 -1.91
N LEU A 192 5.33 -1.46 -1.86
CA LEU A 192 5.10 -2.35 -3.00
C LEU A 192 3.69 -2.26 -3.56
N LEU A 193 2.68 -1.99 -2.73
CA LEU A 193 1.32 -1.73 -3.19
C LEU A 193 1.26 -0.55 -4.16
N HIS A 194 1.98 0.54 -3.87
CA HIS A 194 2.03 1.71 -4.73
C HIS A 194 2.83 1.45 -6.02
N PHE A 195 3.93 0.69 -5.93
CA PHE A 195 4.70 0.28 -7.11
C PHE A 195 3.89 -0.65 -8.02
N ALA A 196 3.34 -1.72 -7.48
CA ALA A 196 2.53 -2.68 -8.25
C ALA A 196 1.38 -1.98 -8.98
N TYR A 197 0.77 -1.01 -8.30
CA TYR A 197 -0.31 -0.22 -8.85
C TYR A 197 0.11 0.68 -10.02
N GLN A 198 1.29 1.28 -9.98
CA GLN A 198 1.78 2.18 -11.04
C GLN A 198 2.44 1.43 -12.19
N MET A 199 3.02 0.27 -11.90
CA MET A 199 3.75 -0.53 -12.88
C MET A 199 2.81 -1.43 -13.69
N GLU A 200 1.67 -1.84 -13.12
CA GLU A 200 0.73 -2.77 -13.75
C GLU A 200 1.49 -4.02 -14.28
N ASP A 201 1.41 -4.29 -15.58
CA ASP A 201 2.06 -5.43 -16.21
C ASP A 201 3.60 -5.27 -16.40
N ASP A 202 4.15 -4.09 -16.11
CA ASP A 202 5.60 -3.87 -16.07
C ASP A 202 6.26 -4.37 -14.76
N PHE A 203 5.46 -4.87 -13.80
CA PHE A 203 5.96 -5.45 -12.57
C PHE A 203 6.60 -6.80 -12.85
N ARG A 204 7.94 -6.86 -12.86
CA ARG A 204 8.72 -8.02 -13.34
C ARG A 204 8.33 -9.33 -12.66
N PRO A 205 8.22 -10.46 -13.40
CA PRO A 205 7.83 -11.76 -12.84
C PRO A 205 8.68 -12.22 -11.66
N GLU A 206 9.98 -11.93 -11.67
CA GLU A 206 10.90 -12.26 -10.58
C GLU A 206 10.58 -11.55 -9.25
N TYR A 207 10.05 -10.32 -9.30
CA TYR A 207 9.59 -9.58 -8.13
C TYR A 207 8.17 -10.01 -7.76
N LEU A 208 7.31 -10.25 -8.74
CA LEU A 208 5.96 -10.77 -8.57
C LEU A 208 6.00 -12.06 -7.74
N GLN A 209 6.79 -13.05 -8.17
CA GLN A 209 6.93 -14.32 -7.46
C GLN A 209 7.40 -14.13 -6.00
N LYS A 210 8.43 -13.29 -5.79
CA LYS A 210 8.93 -13.01 -4.42
C LYS A 210 7.87 -12.40 -3.52
N VAL A 211 7.08 -11.46 -4.05
CA VAL A 211 6.03 -10.79 -3.28
C VAL A 211 4.88 -11.75 -2.99
N LEU A 212 4.46 -12.56 -3.97
CA LEU A 212 3.38 -13.53 -3.78
C LEU A 212 3.73 -14.61 -2.76
N ILE A 213 4.97 -15.13 -2.78
CA ILE A 213 5.49 -16.05 -1.75
C ILE A 213 5.53 -15.38 -0.37
N ALA A 214 5.89 -14.10 -0.28
CA ALA A 214 5.84 -13.39 0.99
C ALA A 214 4.40 -13.22 1.48
N LEU A 215 3.48 -12.80 0.62
CA LEU A 215 2.07 -12.62 0.95
C LEU A 215 1.40 -13.90 1.41
N SER A 216 1.80 -15.07 0.92
CA SER A 216 1.27 -16.34 1.43
C SER A 216 1.65 -16.62 2.91
N LYS A 217 2.70 -15.97 3.43
CA LYS A 217 3.22 -16.18 4.79
C LYS A 217 2.89 -15.04 5.76
N LEU A 218 2.77 -13.80 5.26
CA LEU A 218 2.51 -12.60 6.07
C LEU A 218 1.11 -12.64 6.68
N GLU A 219 0.89 -11.92 7.78
CA GLU A 219 -0.44 -11.73 8.34
C GLU A 219 -1.39 -11.04 7.35
N VAL A 220 -2.67 -11.43 7.42
CA VAL A 220 -3.71 -10.81 6.59
C VAL A 220 -4.17 -9.53 7.26
N ASN A 221 -4.02 -8.44 6.55
CA ASN A 221 -4.55 -7.14 6.91
C ASN A 221 -5.04 -6.40 5.66
N ALA A 222 -5.57 -5.20 5.82
CA ALA A 222 -6.10 -4.41 4.72
C ALA A 222 -5.07 -4.16 3.60
N THR A 223 -3.79 -3.94 3.95
CA THR A 223 -2.74 -3.62 2.98
C THR A 223 -2.25 -4.86 2.23
N THR A 224 -2.02 -5.99 2.94
CA THR A 224 -1.62 -7.26 2.31
C THR A 224 -2.72 -7.80 1.39
N SER A 225 -3.99 -7.68 1.81
CA SER A 225 -5.14 -8.10 0.98
C SER A 225 -5.28 -7.26 -0.28
N ARG A 226 -5.07 -5.93 -0.18
CA ARG A 226 -5.06 -5.04 -1.35
C ARG A 226 -3.92 -5.36 -2.31
N LEU A 227 -2.72 -5.58 -1.78
CA LEU A 227 -1.57 -5.94 -2.61
C LEU A 227 -1.81 -7.26 -3.33
N SER A 228 -2.35 -8.27 -2.66
CA SER A 228 -2.73 -9.56 -3.27
C SER A 228 -3.68 -9.36 -4.44
N PHE A 229 -4.72 -8.55 -4.26
CA PHE A 229 -5.66 -8.24 -5.34
C PHE A 229 -5.00 -7.43 -6.47
N THR A 230 -4.20 -6.40 -6.16
CA THR A 230 -3.54 -5.60 -7.18
C THR A 230 -2.63 -6.46 -8.06
N LEU A 231 -1.89 -7.38 -7.44
CA LEU A 231 -1.02 -8.31 -8.16
C LEU A 231 -1.81 -9.38 -8.93
N SER A 232 -3.00 -9.78 -8.45
CA SER A 232 -3.85 -10.74 -9.18
C SER A 232 -4.34 -10.22 -10.54
N CYS A 233 -4.24 -8.91 -10.74
CA CYS A 233 -4.54 -8.29 -12.04
C CYS A 233 -3.37 -8.31 -13.03
N HIS A 234 -2.19 -8.80 -12.63
CA HIS A 234 -1.01 -8.87 -13.50
C HIS A 234 -1.11 -10.07 -14.45
N VAL A 235 -0.68 -9.90 -15.69
CA VAL A 235 -0.76 -10.97 -16.74
C VAL A 235 -0.04 -12.26 -16.35
N ASP A 236 1.10 -12.15 -15.65
CA ASP A 236 1.89 -13.31 -15.21
C ASP A 236 1.50 -13.83 -13.82
N PHE A 237 0.40 -13.34 -13.23
CA PHE A 237 0.03 -13.68 -11.86
C PHE A 237 -0.17 -15.19 -11.67
N LYS A 238 -0.91 -15.85 -12.57
CA LYS A 238 -1.23 -17.26 -12.49
C LYS A 238 0.01 -18.15 -12.54
N ASP A 239 0.99 -17.79 -13.38
CA ASP A 239 2.22 -18.57 -13.55
C ASP A 239 3.18 -18.45 -12.35
N ASN A 240 2.96 -17.44 -11.49
CA ASN A 240 3.82 -17.13 -10.34
C ASN A 240 3.12 -17.29 -8.98
N MET A 241 1.83 -17.63 -8.98
CA MET A 241 1.03 -17.72 -7.75
C MET A 241 1.33 -19.02 -6.98
N PRO A 242 1.71 -18.95 -5.71
CA PRO A 242 1.84 -20.14 -4.86
C PRO A 242 0.47 -20.64 -4.42
N GLU A 243 0.32 -21.98 -4.33
CA GLU A 243 -0.94 -22.61 -3.88
C GLU A 243 -1.35 -22.13 -2.48
N GLU A 244 -0.40 -21.92 -1.59
CA GLU A 244 -0.63 -21.43 -0.23
C GLU A 244 -1.33 -20.08 -0.19
N LEU A 245 -1.22 -19.27 -1.25
CA LEU A 245 -1.92 -17.99 -1.32
C LEU A 245 -3.42 -18.21 -1.55
N ILE A 246 -3.81 -19.22 -2.34
CA ILE A 246 -5.21 -19.60 -2.55
C ILE A 246 -5.83 -20.03 -1.24
N ASP A 247 -5.17 -20.97 -0.53
CA ASP A 247 -5.63 -21.46 0.76
C ASP A 247 -5.81 -20.34 1.76
N LYS A 248 -4.88 -19.39 1.76
CA LYS A 248 -4.94 -18.22 2.62
C LYS A 248 -6.11 -17.29 2.29
N MET A 249 -6.37 -17.04 1.00
CA MET A 249 -7.51 -16.22 0.59
C MET A 249 -8.85 -16.92 0.93
N LEU A 250 -8.93 -18.23 0.77
CA LEU A 250 -10.10 -19.03 1.16
C LEU A 250 -10.32 -19.03 2.69
N ALA A 251 -9.25 -19.19 3.46
CA ALA A 251 -9.33 -19.10 4.93
C ALA A 251 -9.76 -17.68 5.38
N THR A 252 -9.25 -16.64 4.73
CA THR A 252 -9.64 -15.25 4.99
C THR A 252 -11.11 -15.03 4.66
N LEU A 253 -11.58 -15.52 3.51
CA LEU A 253 -13.00 -15.46 3.13
C LEU A 253 -13.86 -16.12 4.22
N LYS A 254 -13.54 -17.35 4.62
CA LYS A 254 -14.31 -18.10 5.63
C LYS A 254 -14.40 -17.37 6.97
N LEU A 255 -13.27 -16.80 7.43
CA LEU A 255 -13.22 -16.08 8.71
C LEU A 255 -14.01 -14.77 8.64
N THR A 256 -13.73 -13.97 7.61
CA THR A 256 -14.23 -12.60 7.54
C THR A 256 -15.69 -12.51 7.10
N VAL A 257 -16.17 -13.46 6.28
CA VAL A 257 -17.60 -13.51 5.89
C VAL A 257 -18.50 -13.80 7.09
N LYS A 258 -18.10 -14.67 8.01
CA LYS A 258 -18.83 -14.94 9.26
C LYS A 258 -18.89 -13.71 10.15
N ILE A 259 -17.75 -13.05 10.35
CA ILE A 259 -17.68 -11.81 11.14
C ILE A 259 -18.56 -10.72 10.50
N HIS A 260 -18.58 -10.64 9.16
CA HIS A 260 -19.38 -9.66 8.44
C HIS A 260 -20.89 -9.96 8.51
N SER A 261 -21.28 -11.24 8.46
CA SER A 261 -22.68 -11.64 8.60
C SER A 261 -23.25 -11.35 9.99
N GLU A 262 -22.42 -11.40 11.04
CA GLU A 262 -22.82 -11.17 12.43
C GLU A 262 -22.90 -9.67 12.81
N LYS A 263 -22.16 -8.78 12.11
CA LYS A 263 -22.13 -7.34 12.43
C LYS A 263 -23.33 -6.60 11.84
N CYS A 264 -23.93 -5.70 12.62
CA CYS A 264 -24.92 -4.75 12.12
C CYS A 264 -24.34 -3.78 11.09
N VAL A 265 -25.13 -3.39 10.12
CA VAL A 265 -24.89 -2.72 8.82
C VAL A 265 -24.06 -1.39 8.85
N GLN A 266 -23.65 -0.86 9.98
CA GLN A 266 -22.96 0.45 10.07
C GLN A 266 -21.44 0.39 10.24
N SER A 267 -20.81 -0.77 10.12
CA SER A 267 -19.36 -0.88 10.25
C SER A 267 -18.64 -0.68 8.93
N GLN A 268 -17.49 0.00 8.99
CA GLN A 268 -16.51 0.18 7.91
C GLN A 268 -16.39 -1.06 7.02
N CYS A 269 -16.25 -0.84 5.71
CA CYS A 269 -15.99 -1.90 4.74
C CYS A 269 -14.86 -2.81 5.26
N ASN A 270 -15.16 -4.11 5.42
CA ASN A 270 -14.13 -5.09 5.77
C ASN A 270 -13.22 -5.28 4.57
N CYS A 271 -12.07 -4.58 4.58
CA CYS A 271 -11.12 -4.59 3.48
C CYS A 271 -10.54 -6.00 3.23
N GLU A 272 -10.31 -6.78 4.27
CA GLU A 272 -9.79 -8.14 4.12
C GLU A 272 -10.79 -9.03 3.37
N LEU A 273 -12.07 -8.99 3.75
CA LEU A 273 -13.14 -9.71 3.06
C LEU A 273 -13.26 -9.27 1.60
N LEU A 274 -13.36 -7.94 1.40
CA LEU A 274 -13.53 -7.37 0.06
C LEU A 274 -12.42 -7.81 -0.89
N TYR A 275 -11.16 -7.69 -0.48
CA TYR A 275 -10.03 -8.00 -1.34
C TYR A 275 -9.74 -9.50 -1.44
N ALA A 276 -10.10 -10.31 -0.44
CA ALA A 276 -10.06 -11.77 -0.57
C ALA A 276 -11.06 -12.24 -1.64
N ILE A 277 -12.31 -11.76 -1.60
CA ILE A 277 -13.31 -12.07 -2.63
C ILE A 277 -12.83 -11.66 -4.03
N ARG A 278 -12.31 -10.42 -4.16
CA ARG A 278 -11.83 -9.90 -5.43
C ARG A 278 -10.64 -10.66 -5.99
N THR A 279 -9.71 -11.07 -5.12
CA THR A 279 -8.57 -11.90 -5.52
C THR A 279 -9.05 -13.25 -6.03
N LEU A 280 -9.96 -13.93 -5.30
CA LEU A 280 -10.54 -15.21 -5.73
C LEU A 280 -11.36 -15.08 -7.01
N ALA A 281 -12.12 -13.99 -7.18
CA ALA A 281 -12.89 -13.74 -8.39
C ALA A 281 -12.01 -13.51 -9.63
N ASN A 282 -10.78 -13.03 -9.43
CA ASN A 282 -9.81 -12.77 -10.50
C ASN A 282 -8.90 -13.96 -10.80
N MET A 283 -9.10 -15.11 -10.11
CA MET A 283 -8.38 -16.36 -10.38
C MET A 283 -8.80 -16.97 -11.71
N ASP A 284 -7.93 -17.82 -12.25
CA ASP A 284 -8.22 -18.57 -13.48
C ASP A 284 -9.15 -19.76 -13.21
N VAL A 285 -9.79 -20.25 -14.25
CA VAL A 285 -10.75 -21.37 -14.22
C VAL A 285 -10.17 -22.65 -13.61
N GLU A 286 -8.86 -22.86 -13.70
CA GLU A 286 -8.16 -24.01 -13.12
C GLU A 286 -8.29 -24.09 -11.59
N VAL A 287 -8.55 -22.95 -10.93
CA VAL A 287 -8.69 -22.84 -9.45
C VAL A 287 -10.15 -22.94 -9.01
N TYR A 288 -11.12 -22.88 -9.93
CA TYR A 288 -12.54 -22.77 -9.57
C TYR A 288 -13.05 -24.02 -8.86
N ASP A 289 -12.58 -25.22 -9.22
CA ASP A 289 -12.94 -26.45 -8.52
C ASP A 289 -12.44 -26.44 -7.07
N ILE A 290 -11.26 -25.89 -6.81
CA ILE A 290 -10.70 -25.74 -5.45
C ILE A 290 -11.60 -24.82 -4.65
N ILE A 291 -11.99 -23.67 -5.22
CA ILE A 291 -12.88 -22.70 -4.57
C ILE A 291 -14.24 -23.32 -4.27
N LEU A 292 -14.89 -23.96 -5.26
CA LEU A 292 -16.21 -24.58 -5.09
C LEU A 292 -16.19 -25.67 -4.01
N ASN A 293 -15.20 -26.58 -4.06
CA ASN A 293 -15.03 -27.61 -3.06
C ASN A 293 -14.85 -27.03 -1.66
N TYR A 294 -14.07 -25.96 -1.53
CA TYR A 294 -13.87 -25.29 -0.25
C TYR A 294 -15.17 -24.67 0.29
N LEU A 295 -15.97 -24.03 -0.57
CA LEU A 295 -17.25 -23.43 -0.21
C LEU A 295 -18.24 -24.50 0.28
N ILE A 296 -18.30 -25.66 -0.40
CA ILE A 296 -19.15 -26.80 0.00
C ILE A 296 -18.70 -27.36 1.33
N GLN A 297 -17.42 -27.75 1.44
CA GLN A 297 -16.86 -28.40 2.65
C GLN A 297 -17.00 -27.54 3.91
N ASN A 298 -17.02 -26.22 3.76
CA ASN A 298 -17.14 -25.29 4.88
C ASN A 298 -18.56 -24.74 5.08
N ASN A 299 -19.56 -25.27 4.33
CA ASN A 299 -20.97 -24.85 4.39
C ASN A 299 -21.15 -23.33 4.30
N LEU A 300 -20.44 -22.67 3.36
CA LEU A 300 -20.44 -21.22 3.27
C LEU A 300 -21.66 -20.65 2.49
N GLY A 301 -22.43 -21.47 1.79
CA GLY A 301 -23.54 -21.02 0.95
C GLY A 301 -24.54 -20.11 1.68
N GLN A 302 -25.05 -20.55 2.83
CA GLN A 302 -26.01 -19.77 3.61
C GLN A 302 -25.43 -18.45 4.10
N VAL A 303 -24.20 -18.45 4.61
CA VAL A 303 -23.55 -17.23 5.12
C VAL A 303 -23.29 -16.23 4.00
N LEU A 304 -22.94 -16.70 2.79
CA LEU A 304 -22.78 -15.86 1.61
C LEU A 304 -24.12 -15.23 1.18
N LEU A 305 -25.22 -15.97 1.23
CA LEU A 305 -26.57 -15.42 0.99
C LEU A 305 -26.95 -14.36 2.03
N GLU A 306 -26.64 -14.59 3.30
CA GLU A 306 -26.89 -13.62 4.36
C GLU A 306 -26.11 -12.30 4.12
N VAL A 307 -24.88 -12.39 3.60
CA VAL A 307 -24.09 -11.21 3.22
C VAL A 307 -24.71 -10.50 2.04
N LEU A 308 -25.16 -11.22 1.01
CA LEU A 308 -25.81 -10.64 -0.17
C LEU A 308 -27.13 -9.93 0.18
N ASN A 309 -27.86 -10.42 1.18
CA ASN A 309 -29.09 -9.80 1.65
C ASN A 309 -28.87 -8.53 2.50
N LYS A 310 -27.60 -8.26 2.89
CA LYS A 310 -27.21 -7.00 3.53
C LYS A 310 -26.80 -6.01 2.45
N ASP A 311 -27.23 -4.76 2.58
CA ASP A 311 -26.76 -3.71 1.66
C ASP A 311 -25.32 -3.31 2.02
N SER A 312 -24.38 -4.07 1.49
CA SER A 312 -22.93 -3.88 1.74
C SER A 312 -22.14 -3.42 0.50
N GLY A 313 -22.82 -2.84 -0.50
CA GLY A 313 -22.22 -2.17 -1.65
C GLY A 313 -21.11 -2.97 -2.32
N ALA A 314 -19.85 -2.52 -2.19
CA ALA A 314 -18.70 -3.11 -2.86
C ALA A 314 -18.43 -4.59 -2.51
N VAL A 315 -18.82 -5.05 -1.32
CA VAL A 315 -18.71 -6.48 -0.94
C VAL A 315 -19.68 -7.31 -1.74
N ASN A 316 -20.94 -6.86 -1.85
CA ASN A 316 -21.96 -7.55 -2.63
C ASN A 316 -21.61 -7.62 -4.11
N GLU A 317 -21.15 -6.50 -4.70
CA GLU A 317 -20.71 -6.48 -6.10
C GLU A 317 -19.57 -7.48 -6.33
N SER A 318 -18.60 -7.53 -5.42
CA SER A 318 -17.46 -8.43 -5.53
C SER A 318 -17.85 -9.89 -5.33
N LEU A 319 -18.81 -10.15 -4.43
CA LEU A 319 -19.32 -11.50 -4.19
C LEU A 319 -20.14 -12.00 -5.38
N LEU A 320 -20.98 -11.14 -5.96
CA LEU A 320 -21.72 -11.47 -7.19
C LEU A 320 -20.76 -11.74 -8.36
N TRP A 321 -19.66 -11.02 -8.45
CA TRP A 321 -18.63 -11.29 -9.45
C TRP A 321 -18.02 -12.67 -9.25
N LEU A 322 -17.57 -13.02 -8.03
CA LEU A 322 -17.03 -14.35 -7.72
C LEU A 322 -18.04 -15.46 -8.03
N LEU A 323 -19.24 -15.35 -7.48
CA LEU A 323 -20.29 -16.36 -7.66
C LEU A 323 -20.72 -16.48 -9.12
N GLY A 324 -20.79 -15.37 -9.86
CA GLY A 324 -21.08 -15.38 -11.29
C GLY A 324 -20.04 -16.10 -12.12
N ASN A 325 -18.75 -15.90 -11.84
CA ASN A 325 -17.66 -16.63 -12.48
C ASN A 325 -17.74 -18.13 -12.20
N LEU A 326 -17.95 -18.51 -10.96
CA LEU A 326 -18.07 -19.93 -10.56
C LEU A 326 -19.32 -20.58 -11.15
N TYR A 327 -20.45 -19.87 -11.20
CA TYR A 327 -21.67 -20.35 -11.84
C TYR A 327 -21.51 -20.55 -13.34
N ASN A 328 -20.90 -19.61 -14.04
CA ASN A 328 -20.63 -19.73 -15.47
C ASN A 328 -19.69 -20.90 -15.79
N TYR A 329 -18.77 -21.21 -14.87
CA TYR A 329 -17.87 -22.37 -15.02
C TYR A 329 -18.60 -23.68 -14.81
N SER A 330 -19.42 -23.84 -13.77
CA SER A 330 -20.12 -25.08 -13.44
C SER A 330 -21.50 -24.83 -12.85
N PRO A 331 -22.53 -24.54 -13.71
CA PRO A 331 -23.89 -24.22 -13.26
C PRO A 331 -24.57 -25.35 -12.49
N SER A 332 -24.22 -26.58 -12.81
CA SER A 332 -24.80 -27.81 -12.20
C SER A 332 -24.04 -28.29 -10.96
N ASN A 333 -23.06 -27.51 -10.47
CA ASN A 333 -22.30 -27.87 -9.26
C ASN A 333 -23.22 -27.93 -8.04
N ASP A 334 -23.00 -28.90 -7.17
CA ASP A 334 -23.80 -29.12 -5.95
C ASP A 334 -23.91 -27.87 -5.07
N PHE A 335 -22.90 -26.99 -5.10
CA PHE A 335 -22.95 -25.71 -4.41
C PHE A 335 -24.12 -24.86 -4.86
N PHE A 336 -24.34 -24.71 -6.17
CA PHE A 336 -25.43 -23.87 -6.70
C PHE A 336 -26.79 -24.55 -6.60
N VAL A 337 -26.85 -25.88 -6.75
CA VAL A 337 -28.07 -26.65 -6.53
C VAL A 337 -28.53 -26.48 -5.08
N HIS A 338 -27.61 -26.55 -4.13
CA HIS A 338 -27.93 -26.33 -2.72
C HIS A 338 -28.29 -24.86 -2.43
N LEU A 339 -27.56 -23.92 -2.99
CA LEU A 339 -27.82 -22.48 -2.84
C LEU A 339 -29.21 -22.07 -3.33
N SER A 340 -29.71 -22.70 -4.41
CA SER A 340 -31.04 -22.43 -4.96
C SER A 340 -32.18 -23.05 -4.14
N SER A 341 -31.87 -23.94 -3.20
CA SER A 341 -32.83 -24.59 -2.30
C SER A 341 -32.95 -23.87 -0.95
N LEU A 342 -32.08 -22.93 -0.63
CA LEU A 342 -32.09 -22.08 0.57
C LEU A 342 -32.95 -20.85 0.38
#